data_9720ffe03eb82a577f3648deeeb085a5
#
_entry.id   9720ffe03eb82a577f3648deeeb085a5
#
_cell.length_a   1.000
_cell.length_b   1.000
_cell.length_c   1.000
_cell.angle_alpha   90.00
_cell.angle_beta   90.00
_cell.angle_gamma   90.00
#
_symmetry.space_group_name_H-M   'P 1'
#
loop_
_entity.id
_entity.type
_entity.pdbx_description
1 polymer ?
#
loop_
_entity_poly.entity_id
_entity_poly.type
_entity_poly.pdbx_seq_one_letter_code
_entity_poly.pdbx_strand_id
1 'polypeptide(L)' 'MLAAKGVQVGDVVKMKKAHPCGSDEWEITRVGMDFGMKCCGCGHYVMLARTKFEKAAKALVKSADAEK' A
#
# COMPACT_ATOMS: atom_id res chain seq x y z
N MET A 1 -9.41 -1.60 8.60
CA MET A 1 -8.05 -2.14 8.68
C MET A 1 -7.87 -3.24 7.65
N LEU A 2 -6.82 -3.18 6.87
CA LEU A 2 -6.55 -4.13 5.79
C LEU A 2 -5.55 -5.19 6.27
N ALA A 3 -5.92 -6.47 6.11
CA ALA A 3 -5.00 -7.55 6.44
C ALA A 3 -3.87 -7.62 5.42
N ALA A 4 -2.62 -7.65 5.89
CA ALA A 4 -1.46 -7.72 5.00
C ALA A 4 -1.35 -9.07 4.30
N LYS A 5 -2.05 -10.08 4.80
CA LYS A 5 -1.91 -11.46 4.34
C LYS A 5 -2.23 -11.64 2.85
N GLY A 6 -3.16 -10.88 2.32
CA GLY A 6 -3.55 -11.00 0.91
C GLY A 6 -2.89 -10.00 -0.02
N VAL A 7 -1.98 -9.18 0.50
CA VAL A 7 -1.37 -8.11 -0.29
C VAL A 7 -0.12 -8.64 -0.98
N GLN A 8 0.03 -8.29 -2.26
CA GLN A 8 1.14 -8.73 -3.10
C GLN A 8 1.81 -7.54 -3.77
N VAL A 9 3.02 -7.76 -4.27
CA VAL A 9 3.73 -6.74 -5.06
C VAL A 9 2.90 -6.40 -6.30
N GLY A 10 2.72 -5.11 -6.54
CA GLY A 10 1.90 -4.63 -7.65
C GLY A 10 0.49 -4.25 -7.25
N ASP A 11 0.06 -4.61 -6.05
CA ASP A 11 -1.24 -4.18 -5.55
C ASP A 11 -1.22 -2.68 -5.23
N VAL A 12 -2.38 -2.04 -5.35
CA VAL A 12 -2.55 -0.65 -4.94
C VAL A 12 -3.49 -0.62 -3.75
N VAL A 13 -3.06 0.03 -2.69
CA VAL A 13 -3.85 0.15 -1.47
C VAL A 13 -4.16 1.61 -1.18
N LYS A 14 -5.27 1.82 -0.50
CA LYS A 14 -5.68 3.13 -0.03
C LYS A 14 -5.35 3.24 1.44
N MET A 15 -4.67 4.31 1.82
CA MET A 15 -4.31 4.55 3.21
C MET A 15 -5.36 5.40 3.90
N LYS A 16 -5.42 5.31 5.23
CA LYS A 16 -6.37 6.09 6.01
C LYS A 16 -6.08 7.58 5.95
N LYS A 17 -4.81 7.94 5.80
CA LYS A 17 -4.39 9.33 5.72
C LYS A 17 -3.86 9.61 4.33
N ALA A 18 -4.26 10.74 3.75
CA ALA A 18 -3.70 11.17 2.48
C ALA A 18 -2.25 11.60 2.66
N HIS A 19 -1.43 11.32 1.65
CA HIS A 19 -0.08 11.83 1.59
C HIS A 19 -0.11 13.34 1.34
N PRO A 20 0.89 14.09 1.82
CA PRO A 20 0.94 15.54 1.57
C PRO A 20 0.81 15.96 0.12
N CYS A 21 1.14 15.08 -0.83
CA CYS A 21 0.98 15.38 -2.25
C CYS A 21 -0.48 15.32 -2.72
N GLY A 22 -1.41 14.90 -1.85
CA GLY A 22 -2.82 14.83 -2.17
C GLY A 22 -3.32 13.44 -2.53
N SER A 23 -2.43 12.47 -2.69
CA SER A 23 -2.83 11.09 -3.03
C SER A 23 -2.83 10.22 -1.79
N ASP A 24 -3.83 9.35 -1.68
CA ASP A 24 -3.89 8.38 -0.59
C ASP A 24 -3.72 6.95 -1.11
N GLU A 25 -3.38 6.79 -2.38
CA GLU A 25 -3.16 5.48 -2.99
C GLU A 25 -1.67 5.18 -3.09
N TRP A 26 -1.32 3.95 -2.75
CA TRP A 26 0.07 3.51 -2.71
C TRP A 26 0.21 2.17 -3.41
N GLU A 27 1.22 2.05 -4.24
CA GLU A 27 1.55 0.80 -4.91
C GLU A 27 2.51 0.00 -4.05
N ILE A 28 2.21 -1.27 -3.86
CA ILE A 28 3.07 -2.16 -3.07
C ILE A 28 4.24 -2.60 -3.94
N THR A 29 5.45 -2.31 -3.49
CA THR A 29 6.67 -2.67 -4.21
C THR A 29 7.44 -3.78 -3.53
N ARG A 30 7.14 -4.06 -2.25
CA ARG A 30 7.80 -5.11 -1.51
C ARG A 30 6.86 -5.65 -0.44
N VAL A 31 6.85 -6.95 -0.28
CA VAL A 31 6.10 -7.61 0.79
C VAL A 31 7.04 -8.51 1.58
N GLY A 32 6.73 -8.68 2.86
CA GLY A 32 7.55 -9.48 3.75
C GLY A 32 7.30 -9.05 5.18
N MET A 33 8.35 -9.01 6.00
CA MET A 33 8.23 -8.50 7.36
C MET A 33 7.96 -6.99 7.35
N ASP A 34 8.52 -6.31 6.36
CA ASP A 34 8.26 -4.89 6.10
C ASP A 34 7.61 -4.76 4.73
N PHE A 35 6.73 -3.78 4.61
CA PHE A 35 6.06 -3.50 3.35
C PHE A 35 6.64 -2.25 2.71
N GLY A 36 7.10 -2.37 1.47
CA GLY A 36 7.55 -1.23 0.70
C GLY A 36 6.41 -0.71 -0.16
N MET A 37 6.23 0.61 -0.15
CA MET A 37 5.14 1.25 -0.87
C MET A 37 5.63 2.48 -1.60
N LYS A 38 5.05 2.74 -2.76
CA LYS A 38 5.35 3.92 -3.57
C LYS A 38 4.07 4.72 -3.76
N CYS A 39 4.11 5.99 -3.42
CA CYS A 39 2.97 6.87 -3.58
C CYS A 39 2.61 7.00 -5.06
N CYS A 40 1.35 6.77 -5.40
CA CYS A 40 0.91 6.86 -6.79
C CYS A 40 0.88 8.30 -7.30
N GLY A 41 0.81 9.28 -6.38
CA GLY A 41 0.74 10.67 -6.77
C GLY A 41 2.10 11.29 -7.06
N CYS A 42 3.05 11.14 -6.15
CA CYS A 42 4.35 11.83 -6.26
C CYS A 42 5.53 10.87 -6.42
N GLY A 43 5.31 9.58 -6.31
CA GLY A 43 6.38 8.60 -6.43
C GLY A 43 7.25 8.44 -5.19
N HIS A 44 6.85 9.01 -4.08
CA HIS A 44 7.60 8.88 -2.83
C HIS A 44 7.55 7.44 -2.33
N TYR A 45 8.71 6.91 -1.96
CA TYR A 45 8.84 5.53 -1.49
C TYR A 45 8.98 5.49 0.02
N VAL A 46 8.20 4.65 0.67
CA VAL A 46 8.29 4.45 2.13
C VAL A 46 8.23 2.97 2.45
N MET A 47 8.76 2.62 3.62
CA MET A 47 8.65 1.26 4.14
C MET A 47 7.99 1.32 5.51
N LEU A 48 7.08 0.38 5.75
CA LEU A 48 6.40 0.25 7.03
C LEU A 48 6.51 -1.17 7.52
N ALA A 49 6.63 -1.33 8.84
CA ALA A 49 6.51 -2.65 9.43
C ALA A 49 5.12 -3.21 9.10
N ARG A 50 5.03 -4.52 8.97
CA ARG A 50 3.78 -5.19 8.61
C ARG A 50 2.60 -4.76 9.49
N THR A 51 2.82 -4.69 10.81
CA THR A 51 1.75 -4.31 11.73
C THR A 51 1.30 -2.88 11.51
N LYS A 52 2.25 -1.98 11.26
CA LYS A 52 1.91 -0.58 10.98
C LYS A 52 1.18 -0.44 9.65
N PHE A 53 1.60 -1.21 8.66
CA PHE A 53 0.91 -1.23 7.37
C PHE A 53 -0.55 -1.63 7.54
N GLU A 54 -0.80 -2.71 8.28
CA GLU A 54 -2.16 -3.19 8.48
C GLU A 54 -3.05 -2.14 9.14
N LYS A 55 -2.50 -1.40 10.09
CA LYS A 55 -3.24 -0.36 10.77
C LYS A 55 -3.47 0.87 9.91
N ALA A 56 -2.52 1.20 9.06
CA ALA A 56 -2.58 2.39 8.23
C ALA A 56 -3.37 2.18 6.95
N ALA A 57 -3.39 0.97 6.41
CA ALA A 57 -4.08 0.68 5.17
C ALA A 57 -5.58 0.59 5.40
N LYS A 58 -6.35 1.26 4.55
CA LYS A 58 -7.81 1.28 4.65
C LYS A 58 -8.44 0.17 3.82
N ALA A 59 -8.02 0.05 2.56
CA ALA A 59 -8.63 -0.90 1.64
C ALA A 59 -7.68 -1.20 0.48
N LEU A 60 -7.89 -2.36 -0.13
CA LEU A 60 -7.21 -2.72 -1.38
C LEU A 60 -7.99 -2.08 -2.52
N VAL A 61 -7.33 -1.18 -3.25
CA VAL A 61 -7.95 -0.48 -4.38
C VAL A 61 -7.87 -1.33 -5.63
N LYS A 62 -6.71 -1.96 -5.85
CA LYS A 62 -6.44 -2.69 -7.06
C LYS A 62 -5.54 -3.86 -6.76
N SER A 63 -5.93 -5.04 -7.21
CA SER A 63 -5.14 -6.24 -7.01
C SER A 63 -4.31 -6.53 -8.25
N ALA A 64 -3.04 -6.90 -8.07
CA ALA A 64 -2.19 -7.28 -9.20
C ALA A 64 -2.80 -8.45 -9.97
N ASP A 65 -3.44 -9.39 -9.29
CA ASP A 65 -4.06 -10.54 -9.94
C ASP A 65 -5.30 -10.17 -10.75
N ALA A 66 -5.98 -9.10 -10.37
CA ALA A 66 -7.20 -8.67 -11.06
C ALA A 66 -6.92 -7.94 -12.36
N GLU A 67 -5.67 -7.68 -12.64
CA GLU A 67 -5.25 -6.93 -13.82
C GLU A 67 -5.26 -7.74 -15.12
N LYS A 68 -5.45 -9.00 -15.04
CA LYS A 68 -5.36 -9.87 -16.21
C LYS A 68 -6.57 -9.82 -17.11
#